data_81c6e9f5f0eb2e1a3504f743fdf83760
#
_entry.id   81c6e9f5f0eb2e1a3504f743fdf83760
#
_cell.length_a   1.000
_cell.length_b   1.000
_cell.length_c   1.000
_cell.angle_alpha   90.00
_cell.angle_beta   90.00
_cell.angle_gamma   90.00
#
_symmetry.space_group_name_H-M   'P 1'
#
loop_
_entity.id
_entity.type
_entity.pdbx_description
1 polymer ?
#
loop_
_entity_poly.entity_id
_entity_poly.type
_entity_poly.pdbx_seq_one_letter_code
_entity_poly.pdbx_strand_id
1 'polypeptide(L)'
;MICPNCAQQMTDWKLANRLGNQFTIDVCPPCQAFWFDRHEDLGLSPASTLQLMKYIGEHSSAPRQAFTDRLMCPRCGSGLTLAHNMTRNVRFVYWQCSSQHGHFISFFDFLKEKNFIRPLSPQEIQHLRETVQEVHCSNCGASVNLQTDSTCPYCHSPISILDLQEQQRMLAQLKEAADASAKPVDPALPLKLAMAKAEASNYFFVEHDSQWWADSATRDLVVAGLKTVAHWLNNLVA
;
A
#
# COMPACT_ATOMS: atom_id res chain seq x y z
N MET A 1 0.24 14.68 15.43
CA MET A 1 -1.05 14.68 16.20
C MET A 1 -1.24 13.35 16.94
N ILE A 2 -2.34 13.17 17.70
CA ILE A 2 -2.61 11.92 18.43
C ILE A 2 -3.35 10.93 17.54
N CYS A 3 -2.92 9.67 17.52
CA CYS A 3 -3.55 8.63 16.71
C CYS A 3 -4.99 8.35 17.14
N PRO A 4 -5.96 8.34 16.20
CA PRO A 4 -7.37 8.02 16.48
C PRO A 4 -7.59 6.66 17.15
N ASN A 5 -6.69 5.70 16.92
CA ASN A 5 -6.82 4.32 17.40
C ASN A 5 -6.07 4.04 18.69
N CYS A 6 -4.75 4.30 18.72
CA CYS A 6 -3.90 3.88 19.84
C CYS A 6 -3.53 5.02 20.80
N ALA A 7 -4.00 6.22 20.54
CA ALA A 7 -3.71 7.43 21.31
C ALA A 7 -2.21 7.79 21.43
N GLN A 8 -1.32 7.15 20.66
CA GLN A 8 0.08 7.51 20.60
C GLN A 8 0.30 8.73 19.71
N GLN A 9 1.41 9.43 19.90
CA GLN A 9 1.83 10.53 19.02
C GLN A 9 2.14 9.99 17.64
N MET A 10 1.49 10.54 16.62
CA MET A 10 1.78 10.24 15.22
C MET A 10 2.99 11.03 14.74
N THR A 11 3.67 10.52 13.73
CA THR A 11 4.81 11.16 13.09
C THR A 11 4.34 12.04 11.94
N ASP A 12 4.76 13.28 11.94
CA ASP A 12 4.49 14.24 10.87
C ASP A 12 5.36 13.92 9.65
N TRP A 13 4.75 13.89 8.46
CA TRP A 13 5.46 13.64 7.23
C TRP A 13 5.10 14.65 6.15
N LYS A 14 6.12 15.35 5.62
CA LYS A 14 5.95 16.39 4.59
C LYS A 14 5.92 15.75 3.21
N LEU A 15 4.89 16.07 2.46
CA LEU A 15 4.64 15.60 1.10
C LEU A 15 4.34 16.78 0.19
N ALA A 16 4.34 16.55 -1.12
CA ALA A 16 3.96 17.54 -2.11
C ALA A 16 2.68 17.12 -2.85
N ASN A 17 1.84 18.08 -3.17
CA ASN A 17 0.71 17.85 -4.06
C ASN A 17 1.13 17.97 -5.53
N ARG A 18 0.18 17.71 -6.43
CA ARG A 18 0.40 17.78 -7.90
C ARG A 18 0.75 19.17 -8.40
N LEU A 19 0.47 20.22 -7.62
CA LEU A 19 0.81 21.61 -7.94
C LEU A 19 2.16 22.05 -7.34
N GLY A 20 2.87 21.13 -6.66
CA GLY A 20 4.14 21.41 -6.01
C GLY A 20 4.03 22.03 -4.62
N ASN A 21 2.82 22.29 -4.11
CA ASN A 21 2.63 22.81 -2.76
C ASN A 21 2.90 21.71 -1.73
N GLN A 22 3.60 22.05 -0.66
CA GLN A 22 3.85 21.12 0.44
C GLN A 22 2.69 21.10 1.44
N PHE A 23 2.42 19.92 1.98
CA PHE A 23 1.50 19.70 3.09
C PHE A 23 2.04 18.59 4.00
N THR A 24 1.42 18.40 5.16
CA THR A 24 1.89 17.46 6.17
C THR A 24 0.78 16.47 6.49
N ILE A 25 1.08 15.18 6.38
CA ILE A 25 0.22 14.11 6.86
C ILE A 25 0.75 13.55 8.17
N ASP A 26 -0.10 12.86 8.91
CA ASP A 26 0.29 12.17 10.13
C ASP A 26 0.29 10.66 9.93
N VAL A 27 1.35 10.00 10.39
CA VAL A 27 1.57 8.56 10.24
C VAL A 27 1.62 7.88 11.59
N CYS A 28 0.88 6.81 11.76
CA CYS A 28 0.96 5.94 12.93
C CYS A 28 1.56 4.58 12.55
N PRO A 29 2.86 4.35 12.77
CA PRO A 29 3.50 3.08 12.43
C PRO A 29 2.91 1.87 13.17
N PRO A 30 2.62 1.94 14.50
CA PRO A 30 2.01 0.81 15.22
C PRO A 30 0.64 0.39 14.69
N CYS A 31 -0.18 1.36 14.24
CA CYS A 31 -1.49 1.09 13.65
C CYS A 31 -1.42 0.82 12.14
N GLN A 32 -0.26 1.06 11.50
CA GLN A 32 -0.08 1.02 10.05
C GLN A 32 -1.17 1.83 9.34
N ALA A 33 -1.27 3.11 9.70
CA ALA A 33 -2.34 3.99 9.24
C ALA A 33 -1.88 5.42 9.07
N PHE A 34 -2.61 6.15 8.22
CA PHE A 34 -2.44 7.57 7.96
C PHE A 34 -3.65 8.35 8.47
N TRP A 35 -3.40 9.58 8.89
CA TRP A 35 -4.40 10.63 8.95
C TRP A 35 -4.13 11.63 7.85
N PHE A 36 -5.13 11.86 7.01
CA PHE A 36 -5.15 12.94 6.03
C PHE A 36 -6.14 14.00 6.47
N ASP A 37 -5.73 15.25 6.45
CA ASP A 37 -6.66 16.36 6.55
C ASP A 37 -7.52 16.42 5.28
N ARG A 38 -8.51 17.27 5.25
CA ARG A 38 -9.51 17.30 4.17
C ARG A 38 -8.88 17.36 2.77
N HIS A 39 -9.13 16.33 1.96
CA HIS A 39 -8.73 16.22 0.54
C HIS A 39 -7.20 16.17 0.26
N GLU A 40 -6.36 16.00 1.25
CA GLU A 40 -4.91 15.91 1.04
C GLU A 40 -4.52 14.66 0.23
N ASP A 41 -5.17 13.56 0.48
CA ASP A 41 -4.96 12.29 -0.22
C ASP A 41 -5.25 12.39 -1.72
N LEU A 42 -6.26 13.16 -2.14
CA LEU A 42 -6.63 13.36 -3.54
C LEU A 42 -5.61 14.19 -4.29
N GLY A 43 -4.92 15.08 -3.59
CA GLY A 43 -3.94 16.00 -4.14
C GLY A 43 -2.52 15.45 -4.26
N LEU A 44 -2.24 14.26 -3.73
CA LEU A 44 -0.90 13.67 -3.72
C LEU A 44 -0.24 13.67 -5.11
N SER A 45 1.01 14.14 -5.17
CA SER A 45 1.82 13.98 -6.38
C SER A 45 2.21 12.51 -6.59
N PRO A 46 2.55 12.08 -7.81
CA PRO A 46 3.07 10.73 -8.04
C PRO A 46 4.29 10.41 -7.17
N ALA A 47 5.22 11.36 -7.01
CA ALA A 47 6.39 11.20 -6.16
C ALA A 47 6.02 10.96 -4.70
N SER A 48 5.10 11.76 -4.14
CA SER A 48 4.63 11.59 -2.76
C SER A 48 3.90 10.27 -2.57
N THR A 49 3.12 9.84 -3.56
CA THR A 49 2.43 8.54 -3.51
C THR A 49 3.43 7.39 -3.48
N LEU A 50 4.50 7.45 -4.28
CA LEU A 50 5.57 6.45 -4.27
C LEU A 50 6.38 6.47 -2.96
N GLN A 51 6.61 7.65 -2.37
CA GLN A 51 7.25 7.77 -1.04
C GLN A 51 6.41 7.07 0.04
N LEU A 52 5.09 7.26 0.04
CA LEU A 52 4.19 6.56 0.97
C LEU A 52 4.19 5.06 0.73
N MET A 53 4.19 4.62 -0.52
CA MET A 53 4.26 3.20 -0.87
C MET A 53 5.57 2.57 -0.37
N LYS A 54 6.71 3.25 -0.55
CA LYS A 54 8.00 2.82 -0.01
C LYS A 54 7.95 2.69 1.51
N TYR A 55 7.44 3.73 2.19
CA TYR A 55 7.28 3.73 3.65
C TYR A 55 6.42 2.55 4.12
N ILE A 56 5.30 2.28 3.46
CA ILE A 56 4.44 1.12 3.76
C ILE A 56 5.24 -0.17 3.62
N GLY A 57 6.03 -0.33 2.54
CA GLY A 57 6.86 -1.51 2.30
C GLY A 57 7.87 -1.76 3.42
N GLU A 58 8.47 -0.70 3.96
CA GLU A 58 9.46 -0.77 5.05
C GLU A 58 8.82 -1.12 6.40
N HIS A 59 7.56 -0.74 6.64
CA HIS A 59 6.90 -0.84 7.96
C HIS A 59 5.79 -1.89 8.04
N SER A 60 5.29 -2.40 6.90
CA SER A 60 4.15 -3.34 6.87
C SER A 60 4.44 -4.74 7.42
N SER A 61 5.70 -5.11 7.61
CA SER A 61 6.06 -6.41 8.21
C SER A 61 6.00 -6.43 9.74
N ALA A 62 5.93 -5.27 10.39
CA ALA A 62 5.77 -5.20 11.83
C ALA A 62 4.35 -5.64 12.25
N PRO A 63 4.18 -6.21 13.45
CA PRO A 63 2.85 -6.51 13.97
C PRO A 63 1.97 -5.25 13.98
N ARG A 64 0.78 -5.34 13.38
CA ARG A 64 -0.18 -4.24 13.34
C ARG A 64 -1.07 -4.25 14.56
N GLN A 65 -1.26 -3.09 15.19
CA GLN A 65 -2.27 -2.91 16.21
C GLN A 65 -3.66 -2.89 15.56
N ALA A 66 -4.55 -3.79 16.00
CA ALA A 66 -5.92 -3.84 15.49
C ALA A 66 -6.65 -2.52 15.78
N PHE A 67 -7.54 -2.14 14.88
CA PHE A 67 -8.38 -0.97 15.09
C PHE A 67 -9.46 -1.30 16.11
N THR A 68 -9.71 -0.35 17.01
CA THR A 68 -10.79 -0.41 17.98
C THR A 68 -12.12 -0.06 17.32
N ASP A 69 -13.21 -0.48 17.93
CA ASP A 69 -14.57 -0.17 17.43
C ASP A 69 -14.90 1.34 17.50
N ARG A 70 -14.13 2.10 18.27
CA ARG A 70 -14.38 3.51 18.51
C ARG A 70 -13.14 4.35 18.25
N LEU A 71 -13.04 4.86 17.02
CA LEU A 71 -11.99 5.78 16.62
C LEU A 71 -12.46 7.22 16.85
N MET A 72 -11.55 8.08 17.37
CA MET A 72 -11.87 9.45 17.69
C MET A 72 -11.12 10.42 16.79
N CYS A 73 -11.81 11.46 16.32
CA CYS A 73 -11.17 12.52 15.53
C CYS A 73 -10.12 13.26 16.36
N PRO A 74 -8.85 13.35 15.92
CA PRO A 74 -7.78 13.99 16.68
C PRO A 74 -7.93 15.51 16.74
N ARG A 75 -8.83 16.10 15.94
CA ARG A 75 -9.05 17.54 15.91
C ARG A 75 -10.23 17.99 16.78
N CYS A 76 -11.33 17.24 16.81
CA CYS A 76 -12.54 17.65 17.55
C CYS A 76 -13.00 16.64 18.61
N GLY A 77 -12.37 15.49 18.73
CA GLY A 77 -12.75 14.47 19.69
C GLY A 77 -14.07 13.74 19.39
N SER A 78 -14.74 14.02 18.26
CA SER A 78 -15.94 13.28 17.87
C SER A 78 -15.58 11.88 17.35
N GLY A 79 -16.49 10.93 17.49
CA GLY A 79 -16.35 9.61 16.89
C GLY A 79 -16.22 9.69 15.36
N LEU A 80 -15.31 8.92 14.80
CA LEU A 80 -15.19 8.79 13.36
C LEU A 80 -16.24 7.80 12.82
N THR A 81 -16.76 8.07 11.64
CA THR A 81 -17.71 7.21 10.92
C THR A 81 -16.98 6.38 9.87
N LEU A 82 -17.26 5.08 9.83
CA LEU A 82 -16.78 4.21 8.77
C LEU A 82 -17.42 4.58 7.44
N ALA A 83 -16.60 4.86 6.45
CA ALA A 83 -17.01 5.13 5.08
C ALA A 83 -16.48 4.02 4.15
N HIS A 84 -17.30 3.68 3.17
CA HIS A 84 -16.96 2.71 2.13
C HIS A 84 -16.84 3.43 0.80
N ASN A 85 -15.80 3.12 0.05
CA ASN A 85 -15.60 3.66 -1.28
C ASN A 85 -15.04 2.58 -2.21
N MET A 86 -14.97 2.90 -3.49
CA MET A 86 -14.48 1.97 -4.50
C MET A 86 -13.70 2.73 -5.56
N THR A 87 -12.55 2.20 -5.93
CA THR A 87 -11.78 2.68 -7.07
C THR A 87 -11.59 1.54 -8.05
N ARG A 88 -11.87 1.77 -9.34
CA ARG A 88 -12.00 0.70 -10.35
C ARG A 88 -12.91 -0.43 -9.80
N ASN A 89 -12.37 -1.61 -9.54
CA ASN A 89 -13.10 -2.78 -9.01
C ASN A 89 -12.66 -3.15 -7.58
N VAL A 90 -11.92 -2.28 -6.89
CA VAL A 90 -11.37 -2.55 -5.56
C VAL A 90 -12.10 -1.69 -4.53
N ARG A 91 -12.76 -2.37 -3.57
CA ARG A 91 -13.39 -1.70 -2.44
C ARG A 91 -12.35 -1.42 -1.36
N PHE A 92 -12.47 -0.24 -0.75
CA PHE A 92 -11.66 0.17 0.40
C PHE A 92 -12.52 0.89 1.44
N VAL A 93 -12.00 1.00 2.65
CA VAL A 93 -12.67 1.65 3.77
C VAL A 93 -11.75 2.68 4.42
N TYR A 94 -12.36 3.70 4.99
CA TYR A 94 -11.68 4.70 5.82
C TYR A 94 -12.64 5.26 6.85
N TRP A 95 -12.13 5.88 7.89
CA TRP A 95 -12.91 6.50 8.95
C TRP A 95 -12.84 8.01 8.83
N GLN A 96 -13.96 8.66 8.60
CA GLN A 96 -14.03 10.11 8.37
C GLN A 96 -14.65 10.86 9.54
N CYS A 97 -14.20 12.09 9.75
CA CYS A 97 -14.83 13.02 10.67
C CYS A 97 -16.06 13.65 10.03
N SER A 98 -17.22 13.59 10.71
CA SER A 98 -18.46 14.23 10.24
C SER A 98 -18.33 15.75 10.10
N SER A 99 -17.46 16.39 10.89
CA SER A 99 -17.12 17.82 10.80
C SER A 99 -16.05 18.12 9.71
N GLN A 100 -15.74 17.17 8.86
CA GLN A 100 -14.82 17.32 7.72
C GLN A 100 -13.38 17.72 8.11
N HIS A 101 -12.91 17.34 9.28
CA HIS A 101 -11.52 17.61 9.68
C HIS A 101 -10.50 16.71 8.98
N GLY A 102 -10.94 15.61 8.38
CA GLY A 102 -10.08 14.66 7.69
C GLY A 102 -10.56 13.23 7.86
N HIS A 103 -9.68 12.29 7.52
CA HIS A 103 -9.98 10.87 7.61
C HIS A 103 -8.76 10.03 8.01
N PHE A 104 -9.03 8.88 8.61
CA PHE A 104 -8.07 7.88 9.05
C PHE A 104 -8.18 6.65 8.15
N ILE A 105 -7.08 6.21 7.55
CA ILE A 105 -7.06 5.11 6.59
C ILE A 105 -5.90 4.17 6.90
N SER A 106 -6.11 2.85 6.79
CA SER A 106 -5.04 1.87 6.92
C SER A 106 -4.07 1.93 5.73
N PHE A 107 -2.82 1.50 5.92
CA PHE A 107 -1.86 1.34 4.81
C PHE A 107 -2.43 0.48 3.69
N PHE A 108 -3.10 -0.61 4.05
CA PHE A 108 -3.67 -1.53 3.09
C PHE A 108 -4.81 -0.90 2.29
N ASP A 109 -5.73 -0.18 2.95
CA ASP A 109 -6.82 0.50 2.26
C ASP A 109 -6.33 1.69 1.44
N PHE A 110 -5.27 2.39 1.87
CA PHE A 110 -4.61 3.41 1.07
C PHE A 110 -4.01 2.82 -0.23
N LEU A 111 -3.37 1.66 -0.16
CA LEU A 111 -2.86 0.99 -1.35
C LEU A 111 -3.99 0.58 -2.32
N LYS A 112 -5.15 0.16 -1.79
CA LYS A 112 -6.36 -0.10 -2.59
C LYS A 112 -6.87 1.18 -3.25
N GLU A 113 -6.99 2.26 -2.48
CA GLU A 113 -7.43 3.57 -2.98
C GLU A 113 -6.57 4.06 -4.14
N LYS A 114 -5.26 3.89 -4.04
CA LYS A 114 -4.31 4.30 -5.09
C LYS A 114 -4.14 3.27 -6.21
N ASN A 115 -4.92 2.18 -6.21
CA ASN A 115 -4.88 1.07 -7.18
C ASN A 115 -3.56 0.30 -7.21
N PHE A 116 -2.77 0.34 -6.15
CA PHE A 116 -1.53 -0.44 -6.06
C PHE A 116 -1.79 -1.93 -5.77
N ILE A 117 -2.97 -2.27 -5.30
CA ILE A 117 -3.38 -3.63 -4.99
C ILE A 117 -4.57 -3.99 -5.86
N ARG A 118 -4.53 -5.18 -6.42
CA ARG A 118 -5.67 -5.79 -7.11
C ARG A 118 -5.96 -7.20 -6.57
N PRO A 119 -7.19 -7.67 -6.67
CA PRO A 119 -7.49 -9.08 -6.44
C PRO A 119 -6.72 -9.97 -7.42
N LEU A 120 -6.35 -11.16 -6.98
CA LEU A 120 -5.86 -12.20 -7.87
C LEU A 120 -6.99 -12.67 -8.78
N SER A 121 -6.65 -12.91 -10.04
CA SER A 121 -7.56 -13.58 -10.98
C SER A 121 -7.72 -15.06 -10.60
N PRO A 122 -8.80 -15.73 -11.06
CA PRO A 122 -8.98 -17.16 -10.84
C PRO A 122 -7.80 -18.01 -11.36
N GLN A 123 -7.19 -17.58 -12.45
CA GLN A 123 -6.03 -18.27 -13.04
C GLN A 123 -4.78 -18.14 -12.16
N GLU A 124 -4.53 -16.94 -11.62
CA GLU A 124 -3.41 -16.69 -10.70
C GLU A 124 -3.61 -17.46 -9.39
N ILE A 125 -4.84 -17.54 -8.87
CA ILE A 125 -5.16 -18.35 -7.68
C ILE A 125 -4.90 -19.82 -7.98
N GLN A 126 -5.30 -20.32 -9.16
CA GLN A 126 -5.07 -21.71 -9.55
C GLN A 126 -3.56 -22.01 -9.63
N HIS A 127 -2.79 -21.14 -10.23
CA HIS A 127 -1.34 -21.28 -10.31
C HIS A 127 -0.66 -21.24 -8.94
N LEU A 128 -1.10 -20.33 -8.05
CA LEU A 128 -0.60 -20.28 -6.67
C LEU A 128 -0.92 -21.56 -5.88
N ARG A 129 -2.06 -22.17 -6.10
CA ARG A 129 -2.45 -23.46 -5.44
C ARG A 129 -1.47 -24.59 -5.72
N GLU A 130 -0.78 -24.56 -6.84
CA GLU A 130 0.19 -25.58 -7.21
C GLU A 130 1.48 -25.49 -6.36
N THR A 131 1.82 -24.29 -5.90
CA THR A 131 3.08 -24.00 -5.21
C THR A 131 2.89 -23.60 -3.75
N VAL A 132 1.75 -22.98 -3.42
CA VAL A 132 1.48 -22.38 -2.11
C VAL A 132 0.16 -22.93 -1.55
N GLN A 133 0.20 -23.53 -0.37
CA GLN A 133 -1.01 -24.03 0.29
C GLN A 133 -1.70 -22.95 1.12
N GLU A 134 -0.93 -22.05 1.71
CA GLU A 134 -1.42 -21.10 2.72
C GLU A 134 -0.76 -19.73 2.55
N VAL A 135 -1.57 -18.67 2.59
CA VAL A 135 -1.12 -17.28 2.57
C VAL A 135 -1.73 -16.50 3.74
N HIS A 136 -1.11 -15.38 4.11
CA HIS A 136 -1.71 -14.45 5.06
C HIS A 136 -2.55 -13.40 4.35
N CYS A 137 -3.71 -13.11 4.90
CA CYS A 137 -4.58 -12.06 4.42
C CYS A 137 -3.95 -10.69 4.69
N SER A 138 -3.63 -9.94 3.65
CA SER A 138 -3.02 -8.60 3.77
C SER A 138 -3.92 -7.58 4.50
N ASN A 139 -5.23 -7.87 4.61
CA ASN A 139 -6.16 -6.98 5.32
C ASN A 139 -6.21 -7.24 6.83
N CYS A 140 -6.28 -8.50 7.28
CA CYS A 140 -6.46 -8.83 8.71
C CYS A 140 -5.36 -9.71 9.29
N GLY A 141 -4.40 -10.17 8.49
CA GLY A 141 -3.29 -11.03 8.91
C GLY A 141 -3.65 -12.50 9.13
N ALA A 142 -4.93 -12.88 8.99
CA ALA A 142 -5.36 -14.25 9.19
C ALA A 142 -4.81 -15.17 8.11
N SER A 143 -4.55 -16.42 8.48
CA SER A 143 -4.15 -17.45 7.54
C SER A 143 -5.31 -17.90 6.66
N VAL A 144 -5.06 -18.06 5.37
CA VAL A 144 -6.02 -18.45 4.35
C VAL A 144 -5.50 -19.66 3.59
N ASN A 145 -6.25 -20.74 3.60
CA ASN A 145 -5.92 -21.93 2.83
C ASN A 145 -6.38 -21.75 1.38
N LEU A 146 -5.43 -21.61 0.46
CA LEU A 146 -5.73 -21.43 -0.96
C LEU A 146 -6.37 -22.64 -1.63
N GLN A 147 -6.25 -23.86 -1.06
CA GLN A 147 -6.89 -25.04 -1.63
C GLN A 147 -8.42 -24.97 -1.54
N THR A 148 -8.94 -24.31 -0.49
CA THR A 148 -10.38 -24.20 -0.23
C THR A 148 -10.92 -22.81 -0.54
N ASP A 149 -10.12 -21.77 -0.32
CA ASP A 149 -10.61 -20.40 -0.29
C ASP A 149 -9.90 -19.50 -1.34
N SER A 150 -10.66 -18.60 -1.93
CA SER A 150 -10.17 -17.51 -2.78
C SER A 150 -10.33 -16.13 -2.12
N THR A 151 -11.00 -16.12 -0.96
CA THR A 151 -11.24 -14.92 -0.12
C THR A 151 -10.93 -15.28 1.32
N CYS A 152 -10.55 -14.29 2.11
CA CYS A 152 -10.31 -14.52 3.54
C CYS A 152 -11.61 -14.91 4.25
N PRO A 153 -11.66 -16.07 4.97
CA PRO A 153 -12.86 -16.50 5.66
C PRO A 153 -13.25 -15.61 6.86
N TYR A 154 -12.33 -14.76 7.33
CA TYR A 154 -12.54 -13.91 8.51
C TYR A 154 -13.02 -12.50 8.14
N CYS A 155 -12.37 -11.84 7.20
CA CYS A 155 -12.71 -10.45 6.83
C CYS A 155 -13.32 -10.33 5.44
N HIS A 156 -13.52 -11.43 4.75
CA HIS A 156 -14.09 -11.55 3.40
C HIS A 156 -13.36 -10.73 2.31
N SER A 157 -12.16 -10.23 2.60
CA SER A 157 -11.32 -9.57 1.59
C SER A 157 -10.80 -10.60 0.59
N PRO A 158 -10.84 -10.29 -0.72
CA PRO A 158 -10.23 -11.15 -1.72
C PRO A 158 -8.71 -11.22 -1.51
N ILE A 159 -8.10 -12.34 -1.82
CA ILE A 159 -6.64 -12.47 -1.84
C ILE A 159 -6.13 -11.54 -2.93
N SER A 160 -5.19 -10.71 -2.56
CA SER A 160 -4.74 -9.57 -3.38
C SER A 160 -3.24 -9.60 -3.59
N ILE A 161 -2.82 -8.97 -4.68
CA ILE A 161 -1.42 -8.82 -5.05
C ILE A 161 -1.14 -7.37 -5.43
N LEU A 162 0.13 -6.99 -5.42
CA LEU A 162 0.55 -5.68 -5.89
C LEU A 162 0.30 -5.51 -7.39
N ASP A 163 -0.26 -4.38 -7.81
CA ASP A 163 -0.47 -4.04 -9.22
C ASP A 163 0.77 -3.35 -9.80
N LEU A 164 1.63 -4.13 -10.42
CA LEU A 164 2.86 -3.62 -11.03
C LEU A 164 2.61 -2.63 -12.20
N GLN A 165 1.46 -2.72 -12.87
CA GLN A 165 1.12 -1.81 -13.96
C GLN A 165 0.85 -0.39 -13.45
N GLU A 166 0.18 -0.26 -12.29
CA GLU A 166 -0.07 1.05 -11.70
C GLU A 166 1.23 1.71 -11.21
N GLN A 167 2.15 0.92 -10.66
CA GLN A 167 3.47 1.41 -10.30
C GLN A 167 4.23 1.95 -11.52
N GLN A 168 4.18 1.25 -12.65
CA GLN A 168 4.80 1.70 -13.89
C GLN A 168 4.19 3.01 -14.41
N ARG A 169 2.87 3.18 -14.31
CA ARG A 169 2.21 4.45 -14.66
C ARG A 169 2.69 5.60 -13.79
N MET A 170 2.77 5.40 -12.47
CA MET A 170 3.27 6.41 -11.54
C MET A 170 4.70 6.83 -11.89
N LEU A 171 5.55 5.86 -12.20
CA LEU A 171 6.93 6.13 -12.60
C LEU A 171 7.03 6.84 -13.94
N ALA A 172 6.17 6.49 -14.91
CA ALA A 172 6.08 7.22 -16.18
C ALA A 172 5.67 8.69 -15.96
N GLN A 173 4.67 8.94 -15.10
CA GLN A 173 4.25 10.30 -14.74
C GLN A 173 5.36 11.08 -14.05
N LEU A 174 6.15 10.44 -13.18
CA LEU A 174 7.33 11.06 -12.56
C LEU A 174 8.37 11.46 -13.61
N LYS A 175 8.63 10.60 -14.58
CA LYS A 175 9.55 10.86 -15.66
C LYS A 175 9.07 12.05 -16.51
N GLU A 176 7.82 12.03 -16.93
CA GLU A 176 7.22 13.15 -17.69
C GLU A 176 7.32 14.48 -16.92
N ALA A 177 7.02 14.45 -15.61
CA ALA A 177 7.13 15.65 -14.77
C ALA A 177 8.58 16.14 -14.62
N ALA A 178 9.55 15.23 -14.54
CA ALA A 178 10.97 15.56 -14.48
C ALA A 178 11.47 16.13 -15.81
N ASP A 179 11.09 15.53 -16.93
CA ASP A 179 11.43 16.01 -18.28
C ASP A 179 10.86 17.42 -18.51
N ALA A 180 9.60 17.65 -18.10
CA ALA A 180 8.95 18.96 -18.21
C ALA A 180 9.62 20.05 -17.35
N SER A 181 10.23 19.68 -16.22
CA SER A 181 10.93 20.61 -15.32
C SER A 181 12.40 20.87 -15.70
N ALA A 182 12.88 20.32 -16.82
CA ALA A 182 14.26 20.36 -17.30
C ALA A 182 15.29 19.87 -16.24
N LYS A 183 14.87 19.05 -15.28
CA LYS A 183 15.80 18.40 -14.34
C LYS A 183 16.38 17.16 -15.00
N PRO A 184 17.70 16.92 -14.88
CA PRO A 184 18.31 15.71 -15.45
C PRO A 184 17.70 14.46 -14.78
N VAL A 185 17.09 13.61 -15.58
CA VAL A 185 16.60 12.29 -15.16
C VAL A 185 17.74 11.31 -15.30
N ASP A 186 17.89 10.39 -14.35
CA ASP A 186 18.86 9.30 -14.48
C ASP A 186 18.59 8.53 -15.80
N PRO A 187 19.50 8.57 -16.78
CA PRO A 187 19.30 7.89 -18.06
C PRO A 187 19.18 6.37 -17.92
N ALA A 188 19.65 5.80 -16.81
CA ALA A 188 19.50 4.37 -16.49
C ALA A 188 18.11 4.01 -15.89
N LEU A 189 17.26 5.00 -15.59
CA LEU A 189 15.96 4.76 -14.97
C LEU A 189 15.07 3.78 -15.77
N PRO A 190 14.93 3.89 -17.11
CA PRO A 190 14.13 2.94 -17.88
C PRO A 190 14.67 1.50 -17.80
N LEU A 191 15.98 1.34 -17.79
CA LEU A 191 16.62 0.03 -17.67
C LEU A 191 16.44 -0.56 -16.27
N LYS A 192 16.63 0.25 -15.22
CA LYS A 192 16.41 -0.14 -13.84
C LYS A 192 14.94 -0.55 -13.61
N LEU A 193 14.00 0.16 -14.22
CA LEU A 193 12.56 -0.17 -14.23
C LEU A 193 12.27 -1.50 -14.92
N ALA A 194 12.87 -1.73 -16.09
CA ALA A 194 12.70 -2.98 -16.83
C ALA A 194 13.29 -4.19 -16.07
N MET A 195 14.44 -4.01 -15.44
CA MET A 195 15.08 -5.05 -14.61
C MET A 195 14.22 -5.36 -13.38
N ALA A 196 13.74 -4.35 -12.65
CA ALA A 196 12.89 -4.56 -11.50
C ALA A 196 11.53 -5.18 -11.86
N LYS A 197 10.99 -4.87 -13.06
CA LYS A 197 9.81 -5.57 -13.57
C LYS A 197 10.10 -7.05 -13.83
N ALA A 198 11.24 -7.36 -14.44
CA ALA A 198 11.64 -8.73 -14.69
C ALA A 198 11.87 -9.49 -13.38
N GLU A 199 12.52 -8.86 -12.40
CA GLU A 199 12.71 -9.43 -11.06
C GLU A 199 11.38 -9.67 -10.36
N ALA A 200 10.48 -8.68 -10.33
CA ALA A 200 9.16 -8.83 -9.70
C ALA A 200 8.32 -9.90 -10.41
N SER A 201 8.36 -9.97 -11.74
CA SER A 201 7.68 -11.04 -12.49
C SER A 201 8.29 -12.40 -12.17
N ASN A 202 9.62 -12.49 -12.08
CA ASN A 202 10.31 -13.71 -11.70
C ASN A 202 9.95 -14.15 -10.27
N TYR A 203 9.79 -13.22 -9.34
CA TYR A 203 9.37 -13.54 -7.96
C TYR A 203 7.97 -14.14 -7.88
N PHE A 204 7.05 -13.76 -8.77
CA PHE A 204 5.65 -14.18 -8.67
C PHE A 204 5.25 -15.28 -9.64
N PHE A 205 6.00 -15.53 -10.73
CA PHE A 205 5.49 -16.33 -11.84
C PHE A 205 6.52 -17.27 -12.51
N VAL A 206 7.77 -17.34 -12.06
CA VAL A 206 8.76 -18.23 -12.68
C VAL A 206 9.01 -19.45 -11.82
N GLU A 207 9.13 -20.58 -12.49
CA GLU A 207 9.43 -21.96 -12.07
C GLU A 207 10.75 -22.12 -11.29
N HIS A 208 11.18 -21.17 -10.48
CA HIS A 208 12.36 -21.32 -9.67
C HIS A 208 12.05 -21.16 -8.20
N ASP A 209 12.13 -22.30 -7.56
CA ASP A 209 12.30 -22.51 -6.14
C ASP A 209 11.20 -21.90 -5.23
N SER A 210 10.36 -22.78 -4.76
CA SER A 210 9.34 -22.56 -3.75
C SER A 210 9.82 -21.91 -2.44
N GLN A 211 10.97 -21.29 -2.42
CA GLN A 211 11.64 -20.80 -1.21
C GLN A 211 11.48 -19.30 -0.94
N TRP A 212 11.21 -18.46 -1.94
CA TRP A 212 11.09 -17.00 -1.71
C TRP A 212 9.97 -16.61 -0.72
N TRP A 213 8.90 -17.36 -0.71
CA TRP A 213 7.76 -17.18 0.20
C TRP A 213 7.92 -18.01 1.48
N ALA A 214 8.69 -19.10 1.47
CA ALA A 214 9.00 -19.91 2.64
C ALA A 214 9.98 -19.19 3.57
N ASP A 215 10.92 -18.42 3.02
CA ASP A 215 11.87 -17.60 3.76
C ASP A 215 11.26 -16.25 4.22
N SER A 216 10.15 -15.81 3.62
CA SER A 216 9.44 -14.63 4.10
C SER A 216 8.59 -15.02 5.32
N ALA A 217 8.99 -14.58 6.50
CA ALA A 217 8.25 -14.77 7.75
C ALA A 217 6.79 -14.25 7.69
N THR A 218 6.38 -13.63 6.60
CA THR A 218 5.10 -12.95 6.48
C THR A 218 4.05 -13.69 5.65
N ARG A 219 4.40 -14.61 4.75
CA ARG A 219 3.45 -15.29 3.83
C ARG A 219 2.36 -14.39 3.22
N ASP A 220 2.54 -13.07 3.27
CA ASP A 220 1.62 -12.06 2.76
C ASP A 220 2.14 -11.56 1.41
N LEU A 221 1.39 -11.83 0.35
CA LEU A 221 1.77 -11.53 -1.03
C LEU A 221 1.93 -10.02 -1.30
N VAL A 222 1.12 -9.19 -0.65
CA VAL A 222 1.23 -7.73 -0.80
C VAL A 222 2.46 -7.21 -0.07
N VAL A 223 2.70 -7.66 1.15
CA VAL A 223 3.87 -7.27 1.93
C VAL A 223 5.16 -7.75 1.26
N ALA A 224 5.19 -8.96 0.72
CA ALA A 224 6.33 -9.47 -0.03
C ALA A 224 6.63 -8.58 -1.25
N GLY A 225 5.61 -8.25 -2.03
CA GLY A 225 5.75 -7.34 -3.17
C GLY A 225 6.20 -5.93 -2.78
N LEU A 226 5.65 -5.37 -1.70
CA LEU A 226 6.05 -4.05 -1.19
C LEU A 226 7.51 -4.00 -0.74
N LYS A 227 8.02 -5.04 -0.09
CA LYS A 227 9.44 -5.13 0.29
C LYS A 227 10.34 -5.10 -0.94
N THR A 228 9.98 -5.83 -1.98
CA THR A 228 10.73 -5.84 -3.25
C THR A 228 10.76 -4.45 -3.87
N VAL A 229 9.61 -3.76 -3.91
CA VAL A 229 9.50 -2.40 -4.45
C VAL A 229 10.24 -1.38 -3.58
N ALA A 230 10.15 -1.47 -2.26
CA ALA A 230 10.87 -0.58 -1.35
C ALA A 230 12.39 -0.72 -1.51
N HIS A 231 12.90 -1.97 -1.59
CA HIS A 231 14.30 -2.23 -1.87
C HIS A 231 14.75 -1.63 -3.20
N TRP A 232 13.95 -1.79 -4.22
CA TRP A 232 14.21 -1.24 -5.54
C TRP A 232 14.20 0.30 -5.56
N LEU A 233 13.23 0.96 -4.92
CA LEU A 233 13.17 2.42 -4.81
C LEU A 233 14.38 2.99 -4.05
N ASN A 234 14.93 2.26 -3.07
CA ASN A 234 16.16 2.66 -2.38
C ASN A 234 17.37 2.69 -3.33
N ASN A 235 17.45 1.75 -4.26
CA ASN A 235 18.54 1.67 -5.24
C ASN A 235 18.40 2.68 -6.39
N LEU A 236 17.21 3.29 -6.56
CA LEU A 236 16.97 4.34 -7.57
C LEU A 236 17.32 5.74 -7.07
N VAL A 237 17.29 5.96 -5.75
CA VAL A 237 17.48 7.29 -5.14
C VAL A 237 18.93 7.46 -4.61
N ALA A 238 19.70 6.38 -4.56
CA ALA A 238 21.12 6.40 -4.26
C ALA A 238 21.94 6.65 -5.53
#